data_51842ceeb8434f44b39d49cb0fa13f2d
#
_entry.id   51842ceeb8434f44b39d49cb0fa13f2d
#
_cell.length_a   1.000
_cell.length_b   1.000
_cell.length_c   1.000
_cell.angle_alpha   90.00
_cell.angle_beta   90.00
_cell.angle_gamma   90.00
#
_symmetry.space_group_name_H-M   'P 1'
#
loop_
_entity.id
_entity.type
_entity.pdbx_description
1 polymer ?
#
loop_
_entity_poly.entity_id
_entity_poly.type
_entity_poly.pdbx_seq_one_letter_code
_entity_poly.pdbx_strand_id
1 'polypeptide(L)'
;MTSASCSPPSSTTSTDTTDTTNAIDAIGYADVLVGLQYGDEGKAKIIDVLAPGYDVIARFNGGANAGHTIDTPLGRIALKQLPSGVFHPHAVLYIGSGCALNPWKLADEIEQLREMGIDLDGRLHISARAAVVQPHHIALDRRGSATIGTTGNGIGPCYADRALRVRNDTRVNFMLCDLLDNETETVAAMRRVLTGMINADGGTSPWVAEMSDLLLRLPAVMTKLRPHVEVDRSWLTRRVKQGARVLFEGAQSVLLDVVDGSQPYVTSSHTVPAYAYVGGDLSPKYHRRTIGVAKAIMSRVGRGPFPSELGGERSAQYCREAAEKHIGVAHEHEHFSPDTLLRSNDPFDIGAALRMLTGEYGTGTGRPRRIGMLDLAQLREVVKAHGVDRVYLNKVDCLAHYLQSSYQGVPMRVHRDVLPSERIPDVLIYPGLTERSLSHGREGHLDAALGGFIDFVERHIGAALAGVGLGPERASMLLLDGDKPRVPSCAVVPRAVTHG
;
A
#
# COMPACT_ATOMS: atom_id res chain seq x y z
N MET A 1 -53.01 46.34 63.44
CA MET A 1 -54.32 46.50 62.83
C MET A 1 -54.09 46.86 61.35
N THR A 2 -54.63 46.08 60.48
CA THR A 2 -54.74 46.24 58.99
C THR A 2 -53.53 46.33 58.14
N SER A 3 -53.32 45.20 57.55
CA SER A 3 -52.41 44.92 56.39
C SER A 3 -52.95 45.54 55.10
N ALA A 4 -52.14 46.14 54.31
CA ALA A 4 -52.47 46.44 52.93
C ALA A 4 -51.39 45.79 52.03
N SER A 5 -51.87 44.82 51.22
CA SER A 5 -51.08 44.16 50.19
C SER A 5 -50.94 45.07 48.96
N CYS A 6 -49.77 45.18 48.47
CA CYS A 6 -49.48 45.82 47.17
C CYS A 6 -48.78 44.82 46.24
N SER A 7 -49.44 44.38 45.18
CA SER A 7 -48.87 43.56 44.11
C SER A 7 -48.16 44.45 43.08
N PRO A 8 -46.96 44.09 42.61
CA PRO A 8 -46.35 44.81 41.51
C PRO A 8 -46.77 44.25 40.15
N PRO A 9 -46.66 45.06 39.09
CA PRO A 9 -47.13 44.69 37.72
C PRO A 9 -46.16 43.75 37.01
N SER A 10 -46.75 42.85 36.24
CA SER A 10 -46.08 41.93 35.32
C SER A 10 -45.42 42.69 34.15
N SER A 11 -44.08 42.64 34.10
CA SER A 11 -43.32 43.00 32.91
C SER A 11 -42.90 41.72 32.16
N THR A 12 -43.56 41.47 31.04
CA THR A 12 -43.15 40.47 30.03
C THR A 12 -41.90 41.02 29.31
N THR A 13 -40.74 40.57 29.69
CA THR A 13 -39.53 40.67 28.85
C THR A 13 -39.36 39.36 28.11
N SER A 14 -39.63 39.36 26.80
CA SER A 14 -39.20 38.33 25.87
C SER A 14 -37.67 38.34 25.80
N THR A 15 -37.01 37.42 26.49
CA THR A 15 -35.64 37.11 26.24
C THR A 15 -35.53 36.22 25.00
N ASP A 16 -35.23 36.83 23.88
CA ASP A 16 -34.68 36.16 22.70
C ASP A 16 -33.35 35.51 23.13
N THR A 17 -33.42 34.27 23.59
CA THR A 17 -32.23 33.41 23.69
C THR A 17 -31.92 32.94 22.29
N THR A 18 -31.10 33.72 21.59
CA THR A 18 -30.33 33.19 20.44
C THR A 18 -29.51 32.01 20.94
N ASP A 19 -30.03 30.86 20.63
CA ASP A 19 -29.39 29.55 20.85
C ASP A 19 -28.17 29.47 19.96
N THR A 20 -27.05 30.08 20.37
CA THR A 20 -25.72 29.83 19.82
C THR A 20 -25.29 28.49 20.38
N THR A 21 -25.88 27.42 19.89
CA THR A 21 -25.22 26.10 19.91
C THR A 21 -23.95 26.26 19.10
N ASN A 22 -22.86 26.59 19.79
CA ASN A 22 -21.51 26.37 19.28
C ASN A 22 -21.45 24.89 18.90
N ALA A 23 -21.56 24.60 17.61
CA ALA A 23 -21.17 23.32 17.05
C ALA A 23 -19.70 23.17 17.45
N ILE A 24 -19.44 22.38 18.49
CA ILE A 24 -18.09 21.92 18.81
C ILE A 24 -17.70 21.15 17.55
N ASP A 25 -16.86 21.74 16.71
CA ASP A 25 -16.34 21.09 15.51
C ASP A 25 -15.83 19.72 15.95
N ALA A 26 -16.42 18.67 15.42
CA ALA A 26 -16.07 17.33 15.81
C ALA A 26 -14.60 17.12 15.47
N ILE A 27 -13.79 16.72 16.47
CA ILE A 27 -12.38 16.41 16.25
C ILE A 27 -12.27 15.35 15.17
N GLY A 28 -11.42 15.57 14.17
CA GLY A 28 -11.14 14.64 13.10
C GLY A 28 -10.44 13.37 13.60
N TYR A 29 -10.15 12.48 12.66
CA TYR A 29 -9.57 11.16 12.95
C TYR A 29 -8.60 10.73 11.85
N ALA A 30 -7.90 9.63 12.11
CA ALA A 30 -7.05 8.98 11.12
C ALA A 30 -7.40 7.50 10.96
N ASP A 31 -7.55 7.06 9.72
CA ASP A 31 -7.59 5.67 9.32
C ASP A 31 -6.25 5.28 8.69
N VAL A 32 -5.86 4.01 8.82
CA VAL A 32 -4.60 3.49 8.27
C VAL A 32 -4.90 2.40 7.27
N LEU A 33 -4.45 2.57 6.02
CA LEU A 33 -4.60 1.57 4.97
C LEU A 33 -3.26 0.90 4.68
N VAL A 34 -3.23 -0.43 4.80
CA VAL A 34 -2.06 -1.28 4.55
C VAL A 34 -2.37 -2.47 3.66
N GLY A 35 -1.36 -2.96 2.95
CA GLY A 35 -1.44 -4.26 2.27
C GLY A 35 -1.27 -5.40 3.26
N LEU A 36 -2.04 -6.48 3.09
CA LEU A 36 -2.05 -7.63 4.01
C LEU A 36 -1.20 -8.81 3.52
N GLN A 37 -0.57 -8.72 2.36
CA GLN A 37 0.13 -9.84 1.73
C GLN A 37 1.60 -9.47 1.42
N TYR A 38 2.05 -9.62 0.17
CA TYR A 38 3.44 -9.43 -0.24
C TYR A 38 3.65 -8.25 -1.22
N GLY A 39 2.79 -7.27 -1.19
CA GLY A 39 2.79 -6.13 -2.11
C GLY A 39 1.85 -6.30 -3.30
N ASP A 40 1.63 -5.19 -4.00
CA ASP A 40 0.81 -5.14 -5.22
C ASP A 40 -0.65 -5.61 -5.04
N GLU A 41 -1.23 -5.43 -3.85
CA GLU A 41 -2.64 -5.74 -3.56
C GLU A 41 -3.62 -4.75 -4.21
N GLY A 42 -3.12 -3.68 -4.86
CA GLY A 42 -3.96 -2.65 -5.46
C GLY A 42 -4.39 -1.57 -4.45
N LYS A 43 -3.51 -1.23 -3.48
CA LYS A 43 -3.75 -0.18 -2.48
C LYS A 43 -4.14 1.15 -3.09
N ALA A 44 -3.44 1.58 -4.15
CA ALA A 44 -3.70 2.85 -4.82
C ALA A 44 -5.15 2.96 -5.34
N LYS A 45 -5.69 1.88 -5.92
CA LYS A 45 -7.10 1.81 -6.33
C LYS A 45 -8.05 2.02 -5.14
N ILE A 46 -7.77 1.40 -3.99
CA ILE A 46 -8.61 1.55 -2.81
C ILE A 46 -8.48 2.96 -2.21
N ILE A 47 -7.27 3.53 -2.18
CA ILE A 47 -7.07 4.94 -1.80
C ILE A 47 -7.89 5.87 -2.69
N ASP A 48 -7.83 5.68 -4.02
CA ASP A 48 -8.59 6.48 -4.97
C ASP A 48 -10.12 6.36 -4.77
N VAL A 49 -10.61 5.16 -4.44
CA VAL A 49 -12.03 4.92 -4.09
C VAL A 49 -12.42 5.64 -2.79
N LEU A 50 -11.54 5.65 -1.80
CA LEU A 50 -11.81 6.19 -0.47
C LEU A 50 -11.54 7.69 -0.35
N ALA A 51 -10.66 8.25 -1.18
CA ALA A 51 -10.19 9.63 -1.10
C ALA A 51 -11.29 10.70 -1.02
N PRO A 52 -12.47 10.55 -1.69
CA PRO A 52 -13.56 11.51 -1.51
C PRO A 52 -14.05 11.67 -0.07
N GLY A 53 -13.82 10.67 0.79
CA GLY A 53 -14.19 10.68 2.20
C GLY A 53 -13.14 11.26 3.15
N TYR A 54 -11.98 11.74 2.65
CA TYR A 54 -10.86 12.20 3.47
C TYR A 54 -10.35 13.56 3.00
N ASP A 55 -9.89 14.35 3.96
CA ASP A 55 -9.37 15.69 3.72
C ASP A 55 -7.84 15.67 3.50
N VAL A 56 -7.15 14.67 4.05
CA VAL A 56 -5.70 14.47 3.91
C VAL A 56 -5.39 13.02 3.56
N ILE A 57 -4.59 12.81 2.50
CA ILE A 57 -4.00 11.50 2.17
C ILE A 57 -2.50 11.55 2.48
N ALA A 58 -2.02 10.68 3.37
CA ALA A 58 -0.69 10.79 3.94
C ALA A 58 0.15 9.52 3.78
N ARG A 59 1.36 9.64 3.23
CA ARG A 59 2.38 8.57 3.21
C ARG A 59 3.16 8.58 4.50
N PHE A 60 3.43 7.42 5.08
CA PHE A 60 4.14 7.30 6.37
C PHE A 60 5.41 6.44 6.30
N ASN A 61 5.63 5.70 5.22
CA ASN A 61 6.77 4.79 5.07
C ASN A 61 7.20 4.62 3.61
N GLY A 62 8.30 3.91 3.40
CA GLY A 62 8.82 3.64 2.06
C GLY A 62 9.46 4.87 1.43
N GLY A 63 9.42 4.96 0.13
CA GLY A 63 9.99 6.05 -0.66
C GLY A 63 9.67 5.86 -2.14
N ALA A 64 10.63 6.11 -3.03
CA ALA A 64 10.48 5.97 -4.48
C ALA A 64 10.34 4.51 -4.99
N ASN A 65 10.17 3.56 -4.10
CA ASN A 65 9.93 2.15 -4.40
C ASN A 65 8.45 1.75 -4.41
N ALA A 66 7.53 2.66 -4.13
CA ALA A 66 6.11 2.37 -4.29
C ALA A 66 5.76 2.28 -5.79
N GLY A 67 4.90 1.35 -6.14
CA GLY A 67 4.37 1.18 -7.50
C GLY A 67 2.86 1.40 -7.47
N HIS A 68 2.44 2.66 -7.25
CA HIS A 68 1.03 3.02 -7.17
C HIS A 68 0.52 3.41 -8.55
N THR A 69 0.01 2.43 -9.29
CA THR A 69 -0.59 2.69 -10.61
C THR A 69 -2.08 2.96 -10.44
N ILE A 70 -2.54 4.07 -11.02
CA ILE A 70 -3.93 4.48 -11.04
C ILE A 70 -4.34 4.67 -12.49
N ASP A 71 -5.45 4.05 -12.86
CA ASP A 71 -6.07 4.25 -14.17
C ASP A 71 -7.03 5.44 -14.07
N THR A 72 -6.73 6.52 -14.80
CA THR A 72 -7.50 7.77 -14.80
C THR A 72 -8.01 8.07 -16.22
N PRO A 73 -8.99 8.98 -16.38
CA PRO A 73 -9.38 9.48 -17.71
C PRO A 73 -8.22 10.09 -18.51
N LEU A 74 -7.15 10.55 -17.83
CA LEU A 74 -5.94 11.09 -18.44
C LEU A 74 -4.92 10.01 -18.83
N GLY A 75 -5.23 8.74 -18.57
CA GLY A 75 -4.36 7.61 -18.82
C GLY A 75 -3.88 6.91 -17.55
N ARG A 76 -3.00 5.94 -17.74
CA ARG A 76 -2.41 5.14 -16.66
C ARG A 76 -1.18 5.84 -16.08
N ILE A 77 -1.24 6.21 -14.81
CA ILE A 77 -0.18 6.97 -14.12
C ILE A 77 0.39 6.13 -12.98
N ALA A 78 1.71 6.06 -12.92
CA ALA A 78 2.44 5.32 -11.88
C ALA A 78 3.11 6.29 -10.90
N LEU A 79 2.51 6.48 -9.72
CA LEU A 79 3.08 7.26 -8.63
C LEU A 79 4.09 6.42 -7.84
N LYS A 80 5.18 7.05 -7.39
CA LYS A 80 6.26 6.41 -6.63
C LYS A 80 6.37 6.94 -5.21
N GLN A 81 6.28 8.26 -5.02
CA GLN A 81 6.41 8.91 -3.72
C GLN A 81 5.19 9.71 -3.31
N LEU A 82 4.52 10.33 -4.26
CA LEU A 82 3.31 11.10 -3.98
C LEU A 82 2.17 10.19 -3.50
N PRO A 83 1.33 10.68 -2.57
CA PRO A 83 0.12 9.98 -2.16
C PRO A 83 -0.85 9.79 -3.32
N SER A 84 -1.56 8.65 -3.34
CA SER A 84 -2.50 8.27 -4.42
C SER A 84 -3.74 9.17 -4.52
N GLY A 85 -3.98 10.03 -3.53
CA GLY A 85 -5.05 11.03 -3.54
C GLY A 85 -4.82 12.22 -4.47
N VAL A 86 -3.73 12.27 -5.22
CA VAL A 86 -3.32 13.39 -6.09
C VAL A 86 -4.39 13.81 -7.10
N PHE A 87 -5.19 12.85 -7.58
CA PHE A 87 -6.27 13.07 -8.56
C PHE A 87 -7.56 13.66 -7.97
N HIS A 88 -7.62 13.85 -6.65
CA HIS A 88 -8.74 14.46 -5.94
C HIS A 88 -8.38 15.88 -5.54
N PRO A 89 -8.89 16.93 -6.25
CA PRO A 89 -8.45 18.33 -6.03
C PRO A 89 -8.69 18.85 -4.61
N HIS A 90 -9.68 18.32 -3.88
CA HIS A 90 -9.97 18.70 -2.50
C HIS A 90 -8.99 18.10 -1.49
N ALA A 91 -8.31 17.00 -1.85
CA ALA A 91 -7.44 16.29 -0.94
C ALA A 91 -6.08 16.99 -0.80
N VAL A 92 -5.68 17.21 0.43
CA VAL A 92 -4.33 17.63 0.78
C VAL A 92 -3.45 16.38 0.86
N LEU A 93 -2.22 16.47 0.37
CA LEU A 93 -1.25 15.39 0.30
C LEU A 93 -0.14 15.62 1.32
N TYR A 94 0.17 14.58 2.11
CA TYR A 94 1.23 14.67 3.11
C TYR A 94 2.26 13.55 2.95
N ILE A 95 3.55 13.89 2.99
CA ILE A 95 4.64 12.92 3.07
C ILE A 95 5.29 13.06 4.44
N GLY A 96 5.09 12.05 5.29
CA GLY A 96 5.52 12.06 6.67
C GLY A 96 7.01 11.78 6.88
N SER A 97 7.48 12.01 8.10
CA SER A 97 8.88 11.87 8.49
C SER A 97 9.42 10.43 8.40
N GLY A 98 8.55 9.43 8.37
CA GLY A 98 8.92 8.02 8.20
C GLY A 98 9.35 7.64 6.80
N CYS A 99 9.14 8.50 5.80
CA CYS A 99 9.53 8.24 4.42
C CYS A 99 11.03 8.48 4.17
N ALA A 100 11.61 7.71 3.26
CA ALA A 100 12.94 7.93 2.68
C ALA A 100 12.76 8.66 1.34
N LEU A 101 12.92 9.97 1.36
CA LEU A 101 12.61 10.86 0.24
C LEU A 101 13.74 10.89 -0.79
N ASN A 102 13.46 10.53 -2.03
CA ASN A 102 14.36 10.76 -3.15
C ASN A 102 14.00 12.12 -3.80
N PRO A 103 14.78 13.18 -3.57
CA PRO A 103 14.40 14.53 -3.99
C PRO A 103 14.31 14.66 -5.50
N TRP A 104 15.20 14.02 -6.26
CA TRP A 104 15.22 14.09 -7.73
C TRP A 104 13.95 13.47 -8.31
N LYS A 105 13.63 12.24 -7.91
CA LYS A 105 12.43 11.54 -8.39
C LYS A 105 11.14 12.21 -7.96
N LEU A 106 11.12 12.83 -6.78
CA LEU A 106 9.92 13.56 -6.35
C LEU A 106 9.72 14.84 -7.18
N ALA A 107 10.80 15.58 -7.47
CA ALA A 107 10.71 16.75 -8.32
C ALA A 107 10.26 16.40 -9.74
N ASP A 108 10.76 15.29 -10.31
CA ASP A 108 10.33 14.79 -11.61
C ASP A 108 8.84 14.40 -11.61
N GLU A 109 8.37 13.74 -10.53
CA GLU A 109 6.98 13.31 -10.37
C GLU A 109 6.02 14.52 -10.24
N ILE A 110 6.43 15.57 -9.50
CA ILE A 110 5.68 16.84 -9.41
C ILE A 110 5.59 17.52 -10.79
N GLU A 111 6.69 17.59 -11.53
CA GLU A 111 6.72 18.22 -12.86
C GLU A 111 5.83 17.46 -13.85
N GLN A 112 5.91 16.12 -13.88
CA GLN A 112 5.05 15.27 -14.72
C GLN A 112 3.56 15.56 -14.46
N LEU A 113 3.15 15.68 -13.19
CA LEU A 113 1.76 15.98 -12.84
C LEU A 113 1.37 17.41 -13.24
N ARG A 114 2.27 18.37 -13.11
CA ARG A 114 2.05 19.75 -13.57
C ARG A 114 1.83 19.83 -15.08
N GLU A 115 2.61 19.08 -15.87
CA GLU A 115 2.43 18.97 -17.33
C GLU A 115 1.07 18.36 -17.69
N MET A 116 0.50 17.53 -16.82
CA MET A 116 -0.84 16.96 -16.97
C MET A 116 -1.96 17.90 -16.46
N GLY A 117 -1.63 19.11 -16.01
CA GLY A 117 -2.58 20.08 -15.49
C GLY A 117 -2.98 19.85 -14.03
N ILE A 118 -2.24 19.03 -13.28
CA ILE A 118 -2.49 18.77 -11.86
C ILE A 118 -1.56 19.66 -11.04
N ASP A 119 -2.14 20.68 -10.42
CA ASP A 119 -1.42 21.59 -9.55
C ASP A 119 -1.34 21.04 -8.12
N LEU A 120 -0.13 21.07 -7.56
CA LEU A 120 0.18 20.63 -6.19
C LEU A 120 0.52 21.80 -5.25
N ASP A 121 0.53 23.03 -5.72
CA ASP A 121 0.84 24.19 -4.90
C ASP A 121 -0.24 24.38 -3.82
N GLY A 122 0.20 24.51 -2.56
CA GLY A 122 -0.68 24.57 -1.40
C GLY A 122 -1.39 23.25 -1.03
N ARG A 123 -1.25 22.20 -1.85
CA ARG A 123 -1.84 20.87 -1.60
C ARG A 123 -0.82 19.84 -1.12
N LEU A 124 0.43 19.92 -1.57
CA LEU A 124 1.48 18.98 -1.15
C LEU A 124 2.23 19.55 0.05
N HIS A 125 2.32 18.76 1.12
CA HIS A 125 3.12 19.06 2.30
C HIS A 125 4.08 17.90 2.59
N ILE A 126 5.35 18.22 2.79
CA ILE A 126 6.42 17.23 3.01
C ILE A 126 7.05 17.53 4.36
N SER A 127 7.03 16.57 5.28
CA SER A 127 7.69 16.74 6.59
C SER A 127 9.17 17.12 6.42
N ALA A 128 9.58 18.25 7.01
CA ALA A 128 10.98 18.65 7.05
C ALA A 128 11.91 17.60 7.71
N ARG A 129 11.33 16.63 8.41
CA ARG A 129 12.04 15.52 9.08
C ARG A 129 12.12 14.24 8.25
N ALA A 130 11.62 14.22 7.02
CA ALA A 130 11.82 13.11 6.11
C ALA A 130 13.31 12.94 5.79
N ALA A 131 13.81 11.69 5.85
CA ALA A 131 15.20 11.41 5.54
C ALA A 131 15.45 11.55 4.03
N VAL A 132 16.55 12.19 3.66
CA VAL A 132 16.94 12.42 2.27
C VAL A 132 17.75 11.22 1.77
N VAL A 133 17.26 10.57 0.70
CA VAL A 133 18.05 9.59 -0.05
C VAL A 133 19.21 10.34 -0.72
N GLN A 134 20.43 9.90 -0.45
CA GLN A 134 21.65 10.49 -0.98
C GLN A 134 22.19 9.68 -2.16
N PRO A 135 23.05 10.25 -3.02
CA PRO A 135 23.62 9.52 -4.15
C PRO A 135 24.32 8.22 -3.76
N HIS A 136 25.09 8.22 -2.67
CA HIS A 136 25.77 6.99 -2.22
C HIS A 136 24.79 5.89 -1.79
N HIS A 137 23.59 6.24 -1.28
CA HIS A 137 22.54 5.25 -0.99
C HIS A 137 22.10 4.52 -2.26
N ILE A 138 21.91 5.25 -3.36
CA ILE A 138 21.51 4.69 -4.65
C ILE A 138 22.59 3.75 -5.18
N ALA A 139 23.86 4.16 -5.10
CA ALA A 139 24.98 3.34 -5.52
C ALA A 139 25.10 2.04 -4.70
N LEU A 140 24.93 2.11 -3.37
CA LEU A 140 24.96 0.94 -2.48
C LEU A 140 23.80 -0.02 -2.77
N ASP A 141 22.59 0.50 -2.96
CA ASP A 141 21.39 -0.29 -3.21
C ASP A 141 21.49 -1.06 -4.54
N ARG A 142 22.01 -0.43 -5.58
CA ARG A 142 22.23 -1.08 -6.89
C ARG A 142 23.24 -2.21 -6.82
N ARG A 143 24.28 -2.09 -5.99
CA ARG A 143 25.28 -3.16 -5.75
C ARG A 143 24.69 -4.36 -5.01
N GLY A 144 23.85 -4.10 -4.01
CA GLY A 144 23.20 -5.13 -3.20
C GLY A 144 22.00 -5.79 -3.86
N SER A 145 21.56 -5.29 -5.03
CA SER A 145 20.29 -5.68 -5.64
C SER A 145 20.20 -7.16 -6.02
N ALA A 146 21.30 -7.79 -6.40
CA ALA A 146 21.34 -9.18 -6.83
C ALA A 146 20.98 -10.18 -5.71
N THR A 147 21.30 -9.87 -4.46
CA THR A 147 21.09 -10.76 -3.32
C THR A 147 19.66 -10.76 -2.80
N ILE A 148 19.05 -9.57 -2.68
CA ILE A 148 17.73 -9.38 -2.05
C ILE A 148 16.65 -9.05 -3.10
N GLY A 149 17.05 -8.56 -4.27
CA GLY A 149 16.11 -8.15 -5.33
C GLY A 149 15.53 -6.75 -5.11
N THR A 150 16.35 -5.80 -4.63
CA THR A 150 15.94 -4.41 -4.38
C THR A 150 15.57 -3.68 -5.66
N THR A 151 14.91 -2.52 -5.50
CA THR A 151 14.55 -1.64 -6.64
C THR A 151 15.66 -0.68 -7.06
N GLY A 152 16.81 -0.67 -6.36
CA GLY A 152 17.96 0.22 -6.64
C GLY A 152 17.69 1.71 -6.40
N ASN A 153 16.72 2.04 -5.53
CA ASN A 153 16.29 3.42 -5.24
C ASN A 153 16.96 4.02 -3.98
N GLY A 154 17.88 3.29 -3.33
CA GLY A 154 18.62 3.76 -2.17
C GLY A 154 17.83 3.75 -0.85
N ILE A 155 16.68 3.09 -0.80
CA ILE A 155 15.77 3.12 0.35
C ILE A 155 16.39 2.40 1.56
N GLY A 156 16.88 1.17 1.36
CA GLY A 156 17.52 0.37 2.41
C GLY A 156 18.73 1.08 3.03
N PRO A 157 19.71 1.49 2.24
CA PRO A 157 20.85 2.25 2.73
C PRO A 157 20.47 3.56 3.45
N CYS A 158 19.42 4.27 2.98
CA CYS A 158 18.93 5.48 3.65
C CYS A 158 18.39 5.19 5.07
N TYR A 159 17.60 4.14 5.25
CA TYR A 159 17.13 3.72 6.58
C TYR A 159 18.28 3.20 7.45
N ALA A 160 19.24 2.49 6.87
CA ALA A 160 20.44 2.03 7.58
C ALA A 160 21.26 3.22 8.12
N ASP A 161 21.52 4.22 7.29
CA ASP A 161 22.26 5.42 7.71
C ASP A 161 21.45 6.28 8.68
N ARG A 162 20.12 6.29 8.59
CA ARG A 162 19.25 6.92 9.57
C ARG A 162 19.41 6.30 10.96
N ALA A 163 19.50 4.98 11.05
CA ALA A 163 19.74 4.27 12.31
C ALA A 163 21.18 4.41 12.80
N LEU A 164 22.15 4.40 11.88
CA LEU A 164 23.56 4.53 12.17
C LEU A 164 23.95 5.94 12.64
N ARG A 165 23.34 6.99 12.04
CA ARG A 165 23.56 8.43 12.34
C ARG A 165 24.94 8.94 11.98
N VAL A 166 25.98 8.30 12.45
CA VAL A 166 27.40 8.68 12.28
C VAL A 166 28.22 7.45 11.89
N ARG A 167 29.15 7.60 10.93
CA ARG A 167 30.11 6.59 10.50
C ARG A 167 31.51 7.21 10.49
N ASN A 168 32.45 6.67 11.27
CA ASN A 168 33.83 7.19 11.36
C ASN A 168 33.85 8.72 11.58
N ASP A 169 33.18 9.19 12.63
CA ASP A 169 33.01 10.61 13.02
C ASP A 169 32.37 11.52 11.95
N THR A 170 31.85 10.93 10.86
CA THR A 170 31.15 11.66 9.82
C THR A 170 29.63 11.40 9.91
N ARG A 171 28.83 12.46 9.97
CA ARG A 171 27.36 12.36 9.89
C ARG A 171 26.99 11.79 8.52
N VAL A 172 26.14 10.75 8.48
CA VAL A 172 25.71 10.07 7.27
C VAL A 172 24.23 10.21 6.97
N ASN A 173 23.42 10.57 7.96
CA ASN A 173 21.99 10.79 7.78
C ASN A 173 21.66 12.29 7.72
N PHE A 174 20.92 12.71 6.69
CA PHE A 174 20.41 14.06 6.51
C PHE A 174 18.90 14.03 6.28
N MET A 175 18.22 15.04 6.81
CA MET A 175 16.79 15.29 6.66
C MET A 175 16.58 16.52 5.79
N LEU A 176 15.35 16.75 5.33
CA LEU A 176 15.05 17.95 4.53
C LEU A 176 15.33 19.24 5.27
N CYS A 177 15.10 19.32 6.61
CA CYS A 177 15.42 20.50 7.39
C CYS A 177 16.90 20.89 7.31
N ASP A 178 17.82 19.93 7.26
CA ASP A 178 19.24 20.23 7.12
C ASP A 178 19.54 21.00 5.81
N LEU A 179 18.84 20.65 4.72
CA LEU A 179 18.96 21.36 3.45
C LEU A 179 18.23 22.70 3.42
N LEU A 180 17.26 22.92 4.32
CA LEU A 180 16.62 24.23 4.48
C LEU A 180 17.48 25.17 5.32
N ASP A 181 18.03 24.66 6.41
CA ASP A 181 18.76 25.47 7.41
C ASP A 181 20.17 25.84 6.89
N ASN A 182 20.88 24.89 6.29
CA ASN A 182 22.23 25.12 5.73
C ASN A 182 22.51 24.21 4.54
N GLU A 183 22.00 24.57 3.37
CA GLU A 183 22.13 23.79 2.15
C GLU A 183 23.60 23.55 1.75
N THR A 184 24.41 24.62 1.77
CA THR A 184 25.81 24.55 1.32
C THR A 184 26.62 23.56 2.13
N GLU A 185 26.53 23.63 3.46
CA GLU A 185 27.27 22.73 4.34
C GLU A 185 26.72 21.29 4.28
N THR A 186 25.41 21.14 4.18
CA THR A 186 24.76 19.83 4.05
C THR A 186 25.18 19.14 2.75
N VAL A 187 25.17 19.84 1.63
CA VAL A 187 25.66 19.32 0.34
C VAL A 187 27.16 18.99 0.40
N ALA A 188 27.97 19.82 1.07
CA ALA A 188 29.38 19.54 1.27
C ALA A 188 29.60 18.30 2.12
N ALA A 189 28.78 18.10 3.16
CA ALA A 189 28.85 16.90 4.00
C ALA A 189 28.44 15.63 3.21
N MET A 190 27.37 15.68 2.42
CA MET A 190 26.98 14.58 1.52
C MET A 190 28.08 14.26 0.51
N ARG A 191 28.77 15.28 -0.01
CA ARG A 191 29.92 15.13 -0.92
C ARG A 191 31.07 14.41 -0.25
N ARG A 192 31.38 14.72 1.02
CA ARG A 192 32.44 14.00 1.79
C ARG A 192 32.11 12.51 1.92
N VAL A 193 30.86 12.16 2.20
CA VAL A 193 30.42 10.74 2.28
C VAL A 193 30.58 10.04 0.93
N LEU A 194 30.11 10.67 -0.15
CA LEU A 194 30.22 10.12 -1.51
C LEU A 194 31.68 9.95 -1.93
N THR A 195 32.55 10.95 -1.69
CA THR A 195 33.98 10.90 -2.02
C THR A 195 34.68 9.79 -1.25
N GLY A 196 34.35 9.61 0.05
CA GLY A 196 34.88 8.50 0.84
C GLY A 196 34.54 7.13 0.25
N MET A 197 33.32 6.96 -0.25
CA MET A 197 32.92 5.74 -0.92
C MET A 197 33.62 5.55 -2.29
N ILE A 198 33.75 6.62 -3.08
CA ILE A 198 34.48 6.59 -4.37
C ILE A 198 35.92 6.16 -4.16
N ASN A 199 36.61 6.73 -3.18
CA ASN A 199 37.99 6.41 -2.87
C ASN A 199 38.17 4.96 -2.41
N ALA A 200 37.25 4.45 -1.59
CA ALA A 200 37.22 3.06 -1.15
C ALA A 200 37.04 2.06 -2.33
N ASP A 201 36.41 2.48 -3.41
CA ASP A 201 36.19 1.71 -4.63
C ASP A 201 37.33 1.85 -5.68
N GLY A 202 38.36 2.61 -5.39
CA GLY A 202 39.43 2.89 -6.33
C GLY A 202 39.10 3.89 -7.44
N GLY A 203 37.97 4.61 -7.33
CA GLY A 203 37.61 5.76 -8.19
C GLY A 203 37.13 5.46 -9.61
N THR A 204 37.08 4.19 -10.04
CA THR A 204 36.83 3.81 -11.45
C THR A 204 35.42 3.24 -11.72
N SER A 205 34.54 3.23 -10.71
CA SER A 205 33.24 2.63 -10.84
C SER A 205 32.31 3.42 -11.80
N PRO A 206 31.54 2.76 -12.68
CA PRO A 206 30.70 3.42 -13.70
C PRO A 206 29.63 4.37 -13.11
N TRP A 207 29.22 4.16 -11.86
CA TRP A 207 28.21 4.97 -11.19
C TRP A 207 28.72 6.33 -10.68
N VAL A 208 30.05 6.57 -10.64
CA VAL A 208 30.66 7.77 -10.03
C VAL A 208 30.17 9.06 -10.69
N ALA A 209 30.16 9.09 -12.03
CA ALA A 209 29.72 10.27 -12.78
C ALA A 209 28.25 10.61 -12.51
N GLU A 210 27.37 9.60 -12.56
CA GLU A 210 25.93 9.78 -12.29
C GLU A 210 25.69 10.28 -10.87
N MET A 211 26.33 9.68 -9.87
CA MET A 211 26.10 10.06 -8.45
C MET A 211 26.65 11.46 -8.16
N SER A 212 27.74 11.85 -8.80
CA SER A 212 28.29 13.20 -8.69
C SER A 212 27.39 14.24 -9.34
N ASP A 213 26.80 13.93 -10.50
CA ASP A 213 25.85 14.80 -11.19
C ASP A 213 24.56 14.98 -10.37
N LEU A 214 24.02 13.90 -9.78
CA LEU A 214 22.88 14.00 -8.86
C LEU A 214 23.15 15.01 -7.74
N LEU A 215 24.32 14.94 -7.12
CA LEU A 215 24.69 15.85 -6.03
C LEU A 215 24.86 17.29 -6.50
N LEU A 216 25.36 17.52 -7.71
CA LEU A 216 25.48 18.86 -8.30
C LEU A 216 24.12 19.50 -8.58
N ARG A 217 23.13 18.69 -8.98
CA ARG A 217 21.77 19.16 -9.27
C ARG A 217 20.90 19.35 -8.04
N LEU A 218 21.31 18.86 -6.85
CA LEU A 218 20.48 18.89 -5.64
C LEU A 218 19.98 20.29 -5.26
N PRO A 219 20.78 21.40 -5.30
CA PRO A 219 20.29 22.74 -4.99
C PRO A 219 19.14 23.20 -5.90
N ALA A 220 19.24 22.92 -7.19
CA ALA A 220 18.18 23.27 -8.15
C ALA A 220 16.90 22.45 -7.90
N VAL A 221 17.04 21.17 -7.53
CA VAL A 221 15.93 20.30 -7.12
C VAL A 221 15.29 20.83 -5.85
N MET A 222 16.08 21.22 -4.84
CA MET A 222 15.58 21.78 -3.59
C MET A 222 14.80 23.07 -3.80
N THR A 223 15.18 23.91 -4.77
CA THR A 223 14.40 25.12 -5.12
C THR A 223 12.95 24.78 -5.50
N LYS A 224 12.73 23.67 -6.20
CA LYS A 224 11.39 23.18 -6.57
C LYS A 224 10.64 22.59 -5.36
N LEU A 225 11.34 21.93 -4.43
CA LEU A 225 10.70 21.25 -3.30
C LEU A 225 10.43 22.15 -2.09
N ARG A 226 11.21 23.24 -1.90
CA ARG A 226 11.09 24.16 -0.74
C ARG A 226 9.66 24.65 -0.47
N PRO A 227 8.85 25.02 -1.49
CA PRO A 227 7.49 25.50 -1.25
C PRO A 227 6.57 24.46 -0.61
N HIS A 228 6.91 23.19 -0.74
CA HIS A 228 6.12 22.07 -0.24
C HIS A 228 6.61 21.56 1.13
N VAL A 229 7.74 22.05 1.66
CA VAL A 229 8.30 21.52 2.90
C VAL A 229 7.61 22.13 4.12
N GLU A 230 7.05 21.24 4.96
CA GLU A 230 6.36 21.62 6.19
C GLU A 230 7.32 21.48 7.38
N VAL A 231 7.65 22.61 7.98
CA VAL A 231 8.57 22.67 9.15
C VAL A 231 7.86 22.49 10.48
N ASP A 232 6.56 22.77 10.54
CA ASP A 232 5.79 22.62 11.74
C ASP A 232 5.39 21.17 12.00
N ARG A 233 6.04 20.57 12.97
CA ARG A 233 5.77 19.20 13.44
C ARG A 233 4.32 18.93 13.83
N SER A 234 3.60 19.96 14.23
CA SER A 234 2.22 19.85 14.68
C SER A 234 1.18 20.07 13.56
N TRP A 235 1.62 20.30 12.32
CA TRP A 235 0.75 20.66 11.22
C TRP A 235 -0.41 19.65 11.04
N LEU A 236 -0.13 18.37 10.92
CA LEU A 236 -1.16 17.34 10.75
C LEU A 236 -2.06 17.24 12.00
N THR A 237 -1.48 17.39 13.20
CA THR A 237 -2.24 17.40 14.46
C THR A 237 -3.21 18.60 14.51
N ARG A 238 -2.80 19.79 14.05
CA ARG A 238 -3.72 20.94 13.97
C ARG A 238 -4.87 20.68 13.01
N ARG A 239 -4.59 20.12 11.82
CA ARG A 239 -5.62 19.75 10.84
C ARG A 239 -6.65 18.80 11.43
N VAL A 240 -6.21 17.76 12.14
CA VAL A 240 -7.11 16.79 12.78
C VAL A 240 -7.91 17.46 13.92
N LYS A 241 -7.31 18.34 14.72
CA LYS A 241 -8.06 19.10 15.74
C LYS A 241 -9.13 20.02 15.14
N GLN A 242 -8.96 20.45 13.89
CA GLN A 242 -9.91 21.25 13.12
C GLN A 242 -10.94 20.41 12.37
N GLY A 243 -11.03 19.12 12.67
CA GLY A 243 -12.02 18.22 12.08
C GLY A 243 -11.51 17.42 10.87
N ALA A 244 -10.26 17.58 10.42
CA ALA A 244 -9.76 16.88 9.23
C ALA A 244 -9.71 15.36 9.42
N ARG A 245 -10.16 14.65 8.39
CA ARG A 245 -10.13 13.19 8.25
C ARG A 245 -8.89 12.81 7.46
N VAL A 246 -8.02 12.01 8.08
CA VAL A 246 -6.75 11.58 7.49
C VAL A 246 -6.83 10.13 7.06
N LEU A 247 -6.36 9.80 5.85
CA LEU A 247 -6.10 8.44 5.42
C LEU A 247 -4.60 8.24 5.25
N PHE A 248 -4.01 7.42 6.11
CA PHE A 248 -2.64 6.98 5.95
C PHE A 248 -2.53 5.89 4.89
N GLU A 249 -1.68 6.12 3.91
CA GLU A 249 -1.39 5.23 2.79
C GLU A 249 -0.06 4.51 3.01
N GLY A 250 -0.12 3.20 3.28
CA GLY A 250 1.07 2.36 3.44
C GLY A 250 1.70 1.97 2.11
N ALA A 251 3.03 2.01 2.07
CA ALA A 251 3.82 1.40 1.01
C ALA A 251 4.17 -0.05 1.36
N GLN A 252 4.31 -0.91 0.35
CA GLN A 252 4.52 -2.35 0.48
C GLN A 252 3.40 -3.01 1.31
N SER A 253 3.71 -4.03 2.14
CA SER A 253 2.69 -4.80 2.85
C SER A 253 3.24 -5.41 4.13
N VAL A 254 2.36 -5.74 5.06
CA VAL A 254 2.74 -6.17 6.42
C VAL A 254 3.64 -7.41 6.43
N LEU A 255 3.46 -8.37 5.54
CA LEU A 255 4.34 -9.56 5.45
C LEU A 255 5.76 -9.24 4.92
N LEU A 256 6.00 -8.01 4.50
CA LEU A 256 7.31 -7.49 4.09
C LEU A 256 7.89 -6.50 5.10
N ASP A 257 7.29 -6.33 6.27
CA ASP A 257 7.79 -5.43 7.31
C ASP A 257 9.21 -5.81 7.74
N VAL A 258 10.04 -4.80 8.03
CA VAL A 258 11.43 -5.00 8.42
C VAL A 258 11.61 -5.80 9.71
N VAL A 259 10.61 -5.80 10.59
CA VAL A 259 10.64 -6.54 11.88
C VAL A 259 9.70 -7.73 11.84
N ASP A 260 8.45 -7.54 11.39
CA ASP A 260 7.40 -8.56 11.44
C ASP A 260 7.42 -9.53 10.26
N GLY A 261 8.11 -9.18 9.17
CA GLY A 261 8.24 -10.02 7.98
C GLY A 261 9.29 -11.12 8.08
N SER A 262 9.36 -11.96 7.05
CA SER A 262 10.31 -13.10 6.98
C SER A 262 11.70 -12.66 6.55
N GLN A 263 12.56 -12.30 7.49
CA GLN A 263 13.96 -11.93 7.24
C GLN A 263 14.72 -13.04 6.49
N PRO A 264 15.65 -12.70 5.58
CA PRO A 264 16.04 -11.36 5.11
C PRO A 264 15.15 -10.84 3.94
N TYR A 265 14.06 -11.52 3.59
CA TYR A 265 13.22 -11.26 2.43
C TYR A 265 12.10 -10.26 2.74
N VAL A 266 12.48 -9.10 3.23
CA VAL A 266 11.62 -8.01 3.69
C VAL A 266 11.97 -6.69 2.99
N THR A 267 11.13 -5.68 3.12
CA THR A 267 11.49 -4.29 2.81
C THR A 267 12.27 -3.66 3.96
N SER A 268 12.92 -2.53 3.72
CA SER A 268 13.74 -1.86 4.73
C SER A 268 12.97 -0.93 5.64
N SER A 269 11.66 -0.85 5.51
CA SER A 269 10.80 0.02 6.31
C SER A 269 9.77 -0.76 7.10
N HIS A 270 9.23 -0.11 8.15
CA HIS A 270 8.03 -0.60 8.80
C HIS A 270 6.82 -0.39 7.89
N THR A 271 6.02 -1.45 7.72
CA THR A 271 4.82 -1.46 6.89
C THR A 271 3.55 -1.77 7.68
N VAL A 272 3.70 -2.01 8.99
CA VAL A 272 2.61 -2.30 9.92
C VAL A 272 1.80 -1.04 10.25
N PRO A 273 0.48 -1.16 10.54
CA PRO A 273 -0.39 0.00 10.80
C PRO A 273 0.08 0.87 11.96
N ALA A 274 0.64 0.28 13.01
CA ALA A 274 1.12 1.01 14.19
C ALA A 274 2.19 2.06 13.86
N TYR A 275 3.02 1.81 12.85
CA TYR A 275 4.07 2.74 12.44
C TYR A 275 3.52 4.00 11.74
N ALA A 276 2.29 3.97 11.24
CA ALA A 276 1.68 5.12 10.54
C ALA A 276 1.70 6.40 11.39
N TYR A 277 1.59 6.27 12.69
CA TYR A 277 1.58 7.41 13.61
C TYR A 277 2.97 8.00 13.85
N VAL A 278 3.98 7.16 13.96
CA VAL A 278 5.38 7.58 14.06
C VAL A 278 5.86 8.19 12.76
N GLY A 279 5.63 7.46 11.65
CA GLY A 279 6.08 7.86 10.32
C GLY A 279 5.26 8.97 9.67
N GLY A 280 4.00 9.15 10.08
CA GLY A 280 3.07 10.16 9.57
C GLY A 280 2.92 11.38 10.49
N ASP A 281 3.76 11.52 11.52
CA ASP A 281 3.81 12.71 12.39
C ASP A 281 2.49 13.02 13.13
N LEU A 282 1.70 12.00 13.50
CA LEU A 282 0.43 12.14 14.19
C LEU A 282 0.40 11.27 15.46
N SER A 283 -0.34 11.71 16.48
CA SER A 283 -0.55 10.88 17.68
C SER A 283 -1.52 9.72 17.40
N PRO A 284 -1.23 8.49 17.90
CA PRO A 284 -2.13 7.35 17.75
C PRO A 284 -3.48 7.53 18.44
N LYS A 285 -3.65 8.52 19.31
CA LYS A 285 -4.94 8.84 19.94
C LYS A 285 -6.04 9.26 18.94
N TYR A 286 -5.66 9.61 17.71
CA TYR A 286 -6.59 9.95 16.62
C TYR A 286 -6.92 8.76 15.73
N HIS A 287 -6.42 7.58 16.06
CA HIS A 287 -6.74 6.35 15.33
C HIS A 287 -8.23 6.04 15.42
N ARG A 288 -8.83 5.72 14.27
CA ARG A 288 -10.20 5.24 14.18
C ARG A 288 -10.26 3.81 13.68
N ARG A 289 -9.63 3.50 12.55
CA ARG A 289 -9.72 2.18 11.89
C ARG A 289 -8.42 1.79 11.20
N THR A 290 -8.16 0.49 11.18
CA THR A 290 -7.17 -0.14 10.30
C THR A 290 -7.89 -0.80 9.13
N ILE A 291 -7.52 -0.42 7.91
CA ILE A 291 -8.08 -0.90 6.66
C ILE A 291 -7.03 -1.77 5.97
N GLY A 292 -7.37 -3.03 5.72
CA GLY A 292 -6.53 -3.98 5.00
C GLY A 292 -6.87 -4.07 3.53
N VAL A 293 -5.87 -4.25 2.67
CA VAL A 293 -6.07 -4.56 1.26
C VAL A 293 -5.40 -5.89 0.95
N ALA A 294 -6.16 -6.80 0.36
CA ALA A 294 -5.68 -8.10 -0.13
C ALA A 294 -6.10 -8.32 -1.57
N LYS A 295 -5.55 -9.32 -2.23
CA LYS A 295 -5.98 -9.78 -3.55
C LYS A 295 -6.25 -11.28 -3.56
N ALA A 296 -7.25 -11.68 -4.31
CA ALA A 296 -7.73 -13.07 -4.36
C ALA A 296 -6.76 -14.01 -5.09
N ILE A 297 -6.00 -13.51 -6.06
CA ILE A 297 -4.85 -14.20 -6.65
C ILE A 297 -3.59 -13.63 -5.99
N MET A 298 -3.00 -14.37 -5.06
CA MET A 298 -1.81 -13.92 -4.37
C MET A 298 -0.60 -13.93 -5.30
N SER A 299 0.27 -12.94 -5.15
CA SER A 299 1.58 -12.97 -5.81
C SER A 299 2.68 -12.44 -4.89
N ARG A 300 3.91 -12.86 -5.19
CA ARG A 300 5.10 -12.39 -4.50
C ARG A 300 6.18 -12.01 -5.50
N VAL A 301 6.79 -10.85 -5.28
CA VAL A 301 8.00 -10.42 -5.99
C VAL A 301 9.23 -10.88 -5.19
N GLY A 302 10.25 -11.37 -5.89
CA GLY A 302 11.52 -11.74 -5.27
C GLY A 302 11.50 -13.05 -4.50
N ARG A 303 12.54 -13.21 -3.65
CA ARG A 303 12.78 -14.42 -2.88
C ARG A 303 11.97 -14.44 -1.59
N GLY A 304 12.03 -15.56 -0.88
CA GLY A 304 11.45 -15.75 0.43
C GLY A 304 10.25 -16.71 0.45
N PRO A 305 9.77 -17.06 1.65
CA PRO A 305 8.71 -18.05 1.82
C PRO A 305 7.38 -17.57 1.21
N PHE A 306 6.71 -18.48 0.52
CA PHE A 306 5.39 -18.24 -0.05
C PHE A 306 4.55 -19.51 0.10
N PRO A 307 3.94 -19.74 1.27
CA PRO A 307 3.32 -21.01 1.62
C PRO A 307 2.20 -21.47 0.69
N SER A 308 1.49 -20.55 0.05
CA SER A 308 0.40 -20.85 -0.89
C SER A 308 0.85 -20.90 -2.35
N GLU A 309 2.17 -20.90 -2.63
CA GLU A 309 2.70 -20.82 -3.99
C GLU A 309 2.30 -22.02 -4.85
N LEU A 310 1.80 -21.74 -6.05
CA LEU A 310 1.54 -22.77 -7.07
C LEU A 310 2.86 -23.15 -7.76
N GLY A 311 3.20 -24.44 -7.70
CA GLY A 311 4.45 -24.97 -8.24
C GLY A 311 5.68 -24.82 -7.33
N GLY A 312 5.53 -24.26 -6.13
CA GLY A 312 6.55 -24.24 -5.08
C GLY A 312 7.94 -23.81 -5.56
N GLU A 313 8.98 -24.59 -5.23
CA GLU A 313 10.39 -24.24 -5.59
C GLU A 313 10.62 -24.12 -7.08
N ARG A 314 9.91 -24.89 -7.93
CA ARG A 314 10.01 -24.76 -9.40
C ARG A 314 9.56 -23.38 -9.88
N SER A 315 8.45 -22.85 -9.31
CA SER A 315 7.97 -21.50 -9.59
C SER A 315 8.97 -20.44 -9.11
N ALA A 316 9.49 -20.60 -7.89
CA ALA A 316 10.49 -19.69 -7.33
C ALA A 316 11.77 -19.66 -8.17
N GLN A 317 12.25 -20.81 -8.63
CA GLN A 317 13.42 -20.94 -9.51
C GLN A 317 13.17 -20.28 -10.87
N TYR A 318 12.05 -20.58 -11.51
CA TYR A 318 11.69 -19.98 -12.79
C TYR A 318 11.68 -18.45 -12.72
N CYS A 319 11.04 -17.87 -11.72
CA CYS A 319 10.99 -16.42 -11.56
C CYS A 319 12.36 -15.78 -11.25
N ARG A 320 13.29 -16.51 -10.59
CA ARG A 320 14.68 -16.07 -10.41
C ARG A 320 15.42 -16.04 -11.76
N GLU A 321 15.37 -17.12 -12.49
CA GLU A 321 16.03 -17.24 -13.79
C GLU A 321 15.47 -16.24 -14.82
N ALA A 322 14.16 -16.03 -14.81
CA ALA A 322 13.50 -15.03 -15.63
C ALA A 322 14.05 -13.62 -15.37
N ALA A 323 14.34 -13.29 -14.11
CA ALA A 323 14.97 -12.02 -13.76
C ALA A 323 16.39 -11.87 -14.33
N GLU A 324 17.17 -12.95 -14.32
CA GLU A 324 18.54 -12.98 -14.85
C GLU A 324 18.55 -12.98 -16.39
N LYS A 325 17.63 -13.69 -17.02
CA LYS A 325 17.52 -13.84 -18.48
C LYS A 325 16.64 -12.76 -19.13
N HIS A 326 16.16 -11.76 -18.38
CA HIS A 326 15.25 -10.70 -18.87
C HIS A 326 13.96 -11.25 -19.52
N ILE A 327 13.47 -12.38 -19.05
CA ILE A 327 12.18 -12.93 -19.46
C ILE A 327 11.06 -12.08 -18.87
N GLY A 328 10.14 -11.64 -19.71
CA GLY A 328 9.01 -10.79 -19.32
C GLY A 328 7.71 -11.21 -19.99
N VAL A 329 6.71 -10.32 -19.94
CA VAL A 329 5.37 -10.53 -20.49
C VAL A 329 5.40 -11.03 -21.94
N ALA A 330 6.12 -10.33 -22.83
CA ALA A 330 6.18 -10.67 -24.26
C ALA A 330 6.71 -12.07 -24.48
N HIS A 331 7.78 -12.44 -23.78
CA HIS A 331 8.39 -13.77 -23.92
C HIS A 331 7.43 -14.88 -23.47
N GLU A 332 6.74 -14.72 -22.32
CA GLU A 332 5.80 -15.74 -21.86
C GLU A 332 4.63 -15.91 -22.82
N HIS A 333 4.06 -14.81 -23.34
CA HIS A 333 2.95 -14.87 -24.33
C HIS A 333 3.37 -15.42 -25.69
N GLU A 334 4.63 -15.30 -26.07
CA GLU A 334 5.17 -15.89 -27.30
C GLU A 334 5.35 -17.41 -27.20
N HIS A 335 5.78 -17.89 -26.01
CA HIS A 335 6.19 -19.30 -25.84
C HIS A 335 5.15 -20.18 -25.16
N PHE A 336 4.15 -19.59 -24.49
CA PHE A 336 3.14 -20.32 -23.73
C PHE A 336 1.72 -19.93 -24.11
N SER A 337 0.82 -20.91 -24.13
CA SER A 337 -0.61 -20.70 -24.23
C SER A 337 -1.24 -20.78 -22.82
N PRO A 338 -1.80 -19.68 -22.29
CA PRO A 338 -2.40 -19.69 -20.95
C PRO A 338 -3.56 -20.69 -20.85
N ASP A 339 -4.37 -20.87 -21.91
CA ASP A 339 -5.48 -21.83 -21.90
C ASP A 339 -5.01 -23.29 -21.82
N THR A 340 -3.86 -23.60 -22.43
CA THR A 340 -3.27 -24.94 -22.35
C THR A 340 -2.68 -25.18 -20.97
N LEU A 341 -1.93 -24.22 -20.44
CA LEU A 341 -1.31 -24.31 -19.11
C LEU A 341 -2.38 -24.40 -18.01
N LEU A 342 -3.48 -23.67 -18.14
CA LEU A 342 -4.54 -23.67 -17.14
C LEU A 342 -5.21 -25.05 -16.96
N ARG A 343 -5.26 -25.85 -18.05
CA ARG A 343 -5.83 -27.21 -18.04
C ARG A 343 -4.85 -28.29 -17.57
N SER A 344 -3.59 -27.92 -17.30
CA SER A 344 -2.58 -28.84 -16.78
C SER A 344 -2.96 -29.33 -15.37
N ASN A 345 -2.44 -30.50 -15.00
CA ASN A 345 -2.51 -31.00 -13.63
C ASN A 345 -1.31 -30.51 -12.77
N ASP A 346 -0.33 -29.85 -13.40
CA ASP A 346 0.83 -29.30 -12.69
C ASP A 346 0.48 -27.93 -12.11
N PRO A 347 0.55 -27.73 -10.78
CA PRO A 347 0.30 -26.43 -10.16
C PRO A 347 1.21 -25.30 -10.68
N PHE A 348 2.43 -25.62 -11.12
CA PHE A 348 3.33 -24.64 -11.73
C PHE A 348 2.74 -24.07 -13.03
N ASP A 349 2.21 -24.91 -13.91
CA ASP A 349 1.61 -24.50 -15.17
C ASP A 349 0.38 -23.62 -14.92
N ILE A 350 -0.49 -24.04 -13.98
CA ILE A 350 -1.66 -23.25 -13.58
C ILE A 350 -1.22 -21.89 -13.03
N GLY A 351 -0.18 -21.84 -12.20
CA GLY A 351 0.39 -20.59 -11.68
C GLY A 351 0.91 -19.67 -12.79
N ALA A 352 1.59 -20.23 -13.80
CA ALA A 352 2.04 -19.49 -14.97
C ALA A 352 0.87 -18.96 -15.81
N ALA A 353 -0.15 -19.77 -16.06
CA ALA A 353 -1.37 -19.35 -16.75
C ALA A 353 -2.06 -18.19 -16.03
N LEU A 354 -2.27 -18.30 -14.72
CA LEU A 354 -2.89 -17.25 -13.93
C LEU A 354 -2.07 -15.96 -13.96
N ARG A 355 -0.74 -16.03 -13.88
CA ARG A 355 0.14 -14.87 -14.04
C ARG A 355 -0.12 -14.13 -15.35
N MET A 356 -0.18 -14.87 -16.47
CA MET A 356 -0.42 -14.32 -17.79
C MET A 356 -1.81 -13.69 -17.89
N LEU A 357 -2.85 -14.43 -17.47
CA LEU A 357 -4.24 -13.99 -17.55
C LEU A 357 -4.56 -12.80 -16.64
N THR A 358 -3.90 -12.70 -15.49
CA THR A 358 -4.16 -11.64 -14.50
C THR A 358 -3.15 -10.51 -14.54
N GLY A 359 -2.16 -10.58 -15.43
CA GLY A 359 -1.13 -9.54 -15.61
C GLY A 359 -0.20 -9.38 -14.39
N GLU A 360 0.12 -10.48 -13.69
CA GLU A 360 0.97 -10.44 -12.50
C GLU A 360 2.46 -10.38 -12.85
N TYR A 361 2.88 -9.20 -13.29
CA TYR A 361 4.27 -8.85 -13.63
C TYR A 361 4.73 -7.61 -12.86
N GLY A 362 6.03 -7.44 -12.72
CA GLY A 362 6.59 -6.27 -12.03
C GLY A 362 6.35 -4.98 -12.79
N THR A 363 5.70 -3.99 -12.17
CA THR A 363 5.29 -2.73 -12.79
C THR A 363 6.45 -1.95 -13.45
N GLY A 364 7.65 -1.99 -12.86
CA GLY A 364 8.83 -1.29 -13.41
C GLY A 364 9.78 -2.19 -14.18
N THR A 365 9.73 -3.51 -13.98
CA THR A 365 10.71 -4.45 -14.51
C THR A 365 10.13 -5.46 -15.50
N GLY A 366 8.80 -5.57 -15.59
CA GLY A 366 8.11 -6.58 -16.40
C GLY A 366 8.37 -8.03 -15.97
N ARG A 367 9.03 -8.27 -14.85
CA ARG A 367 9.43 -9.61 -14.41
C ARG A 367 8.23 -10.44 -13.96
N PRO A 368 8.17 -11.75 -14.29
CA PRO A 368 7.15 -12.66 -13.80
C PRO A 368 7.10 -12.69 -12.27
N ARG A 369 5.90 -12.66 -11.71
CA ARG A 369 5.67 -12.85 -10.27
C ARG A 369 5.37 -14.30 -9.97
N ARG A 370 5.77 -14.73 -8.78
CA ARG A 370 5.36 -15.99 -8.20
C ARG A 370 3.88 -15.90 -7.86
N ILE A 371 3.09 -16.92 -8.18
CA ILE A 371 1.63 -16.94 -7.98
C ILE A 371 1.27 -17.96 -6.91
N GLY A 372 0.31 -17.61 -6.06
CA GLY A 372 -0.20 -18.47 -5.01
C GLY A 372 -1.73 -18.47 -4.93
N MET A 373 -2.24 -19.51 -4.27
CA MET A 373 -3.66 -19.61 -3.90
C MET A 373 -4.04 -18.49 -2.92
N LEU A 374 -5.32 -18.18 -2.81
CA LEU A 374 -5.83 -17.35 -1.73
C LEU A 374 -5.58 -18.01 -0.37
N ASP A 375 -4.73 -17.41 0.45
CA ASP A 375 -4.34 -17.94 1.75
C ASP A 375 -5.12 -17.25 2.87
N LEU A 376 -6.28 -17.80 3.19
CA LEU A 376 -7.14 -17.27 4.26
C LEU A 376 -6.55 -17.55 5.65
N ALA A 377 -5.71 -18.59 5.79
CA ALA A 377 -5.02 -18.85 7.04
C ALA A 377 -4.02 -17.72 7.36
N GLN A 378 -3.18 -17.36 6.40
CA GLN A 378 -2.22 -16.26 6.56
C GLN A 378 -2.92 -14.91 6.74
N LEU A 379 -3.98 -14.64 5.96
CA LEU A 379 -4.77 -13.42 6.12
C LEU A 379 -5.39 -13.30 7.52
N ARG A 380 -5.89 -14.41 8.08
CA ARG A 380 -6.44 -14.45 9.44
C ARG A 380 -5.38 -14.05 10.47
N GLU A 381 -4.17 -14.59 10.38
CA GLU A 381 -3.08 -14.25 11.29
C GLU A 381 -2.72 -12.77 11.19
N VAL A 382 -2.59 -12.24 9.97
CA VAL A 382 -2.29 -10.82 9.73
C VAL A 382 -3.41 -9.92 10.26
N VAL A 383 -4.67 -10.25 9.99
CA VAL A 383 -5.85 -9.50 10.48
C VAL A 383 -5.83 -9.40 12.00
N LYS A 384 -5.59 -10.52 12.69
CA LYS A 384 -5.53 -10.57 14.16
C LYS A 384 -4.33 -9.81 14.72
N ALA A 385 -3.14 -10.03 14.16
CA ALA A 385 -1.90 -9.42 14.66
C ALA A 385 -1.91 -7.90 14.58
N HIS A 386 -2.55 -7.36 13.55
CA HIS A 386 -2.54 -5.92 13.27
C HIS A 386 -3.87 -5.19 13.55
N GLY A 387 -4.86 -5.89 14.12
CA GLY A 387 -6.14 -5.28 14.46
C GLY A 387 -6.85 -4.68 13.26
N VAL A 388 -6.94 -5.45 12.15
CA VAL A 388 -7.57 -4.98 10.91
C VAL A 388 -9.09 -5.03 11.07
N ASP A 389 -9.74 -3.87 10.94
CA ASP A 389 -11.18 -3.72 11.12
C ASP A 389 -11.99 -4.07 9.86
N ARG A 390 -11.45 -3.73 8.70
CA ARG A 390 -12.11 -3.86 7.39
C ARG A 390 -11.10 -4.30 6.34
N VAL A 391 -11.53 -5.15 5.41
CA VAL A 391 -10.69 -5.65 4.32
C VAL A 391 -11.32 -5.35 2.96
N TYR A 392 -10.52 -4.85 2.02
CA TYR A 392 -10.85 -4.81 0.60
C TYR A 392 -10.14 -5.97 -0.09
N LEU A 393 -10.89 -6.80 -0.83
CA LEU A 393 -10.37 -7.94 -1.56
C LEU A 393 -10.42 -7.68 -3.06
N ASN A 394 -9.27 -7.37 -3.66
CA ASN A 394 -9.13 -7.14 -5.10
C ASN A 394 -9.00 -8.45 -5.88
N LYS A 395 -9.17 -8.38 -7.22
CA LYS A 395 -8.98 -9.51 -8.16
C LYS A 395 -9.89 -10.72 -7.89
N VAL A 396 -11.10 -10.48 -7.39
CA VAL A 396 -12.10 -11.55 -7.18
C VAL A 396 -12.63 -12.07 -8.52
N ASP A 397 -12.71 -11.21 -9.53
CA ASP A 397 -13.00 -11.57 -10.93
C ASP A 397 -12.01 -12.60 -11.48
N CYS A 398 -10.75 -12.49 -11.14
CA CYS A 398 -9.71 -13.42 -11.59
C CYS A 398 -9.90 -14.87 -11.08
N LEU A 399 -10.71 -15.08 -10.05
CA LEU A 399 -11.00 -16.42 -9.53
C LEU A 399 -11.81 -17.28 -10.51
N ALA A 400 -12.51 -16.66 -11.46
CA ALA A 400 -13.25 -17.37 -12.50
C ALA A 400 -12.34 -18.27 -13.38
N HIS A 401 -11.08 -17.90 -13.56
CA HIS A 401 -10.14 -18.72 -14.33
C HIS A 401 -9.95 -20.12 -13.74
N TYR A 402 -10.05 -20.28 -12.42
CA TYR A 402 -9.94 -21.58 -11.77
C TYR A 402 -11.03 -22.58 -12.15
N LEU A 403 -12.20 -22.13 -12.61
CA LEU A 403 -13.27 -23.01 -13.10
C LEU A 403 -12.85 -23.81 -14.34
N GLN A 404 -11.93 -23.28 -15.13
CA GLN A 404 -11.38 -23.91 -16.33
C GLN A 404 -10.12 -24.72 -16.06
N SER A 405 -9.59 -24.66 -14.85
CA SER A 405 -8.40 -25.40 -14.43
C SER A 405 -8.76 -26.82 -13.97
N SER A 406 -7.75 -27.67 -13.78
CA SER A 406 -7.93 -29.01 -13.20
C SER A 406 -8.51 -29.00 -11.78
N TYR A 407 -8.43 -27.88 -11.07
CA TYR A 407 -9.10 -27.72 -9.76
C TYR A 407 -10.63 -27.65 -9.88
N GLN A 408 -11.18 -27.17 -11.00
CA GLN A 408 -12.63 -26.96 -11.20
C GLN A 408 -13.28 -26.20 -10.04
N GLY A 409 -12.62 -25.21 -9.50
CA GLY A 409 -12.99 -24.39 -8.37
C GLY A 409 -11.77 -23.69 -7.79
N VAL A 410 -11.95 -22.80 -6.84
CA VAL A 410 -10.89 -21.95 -6.28
C VAL A 410 -10.16 -22.67 -5.15
N PRO A 411 -8.88 -23.05 -5.31
CA PRO A 411 -8.10 -23.61 -4.22
C PRO A 411 -7.75 -22.51 -3.22
N MET A 412 -7.99 -22.78 -1.93
CA MET A 412 -7.74 -21.84 -0.83
C MET A 412 -7.07 -22.53 0.33
N ARG A 413 -6.08 -21.91 0.95
CA ARG A 413 -5.58 -22.36 2.25
C ARG A 413 -6.43 -21.78 3.37
N VAL A 414 -6.78 -22.62 4.33
CA VAL A 414 -7.65 -22.28 5.46
C VAL A 414 -7.02 -22.66 6.79
N HIS A 415 -7.38 -21.95 7.86
CA HIS A 415 -6.92 -22.26 9.20
C HIS A 415 -7.74 -23.40 9.80
N ARG A 416 -7.09 -24.36 10.45
CA ARG A 416 -7.72 -25.57 11.01
C ARG A 416 -8.78 -25.25 12.06
N ASP A 417 -8.58 -24.22 12.87
CA ASP A 417 -9.46 -23.85 13.98
C ASP A 417 -10.84 -23.31 13.55
N VAL A 418 -11.03 -23.02 12.27
CA VAL A 418 -12.30 -22.45 11.77
C VAL A 418 -13.32 -23.53 11.41
N LEU A 419 -12.89 -24.76 11.32
CA LEU A 419 -13.72 -25.89 10.90
C LEU A 419 -13.77 -26.96 12.00
N PRO A 420 -14.96 -27.50 12.36
CA PRO A 420 -15.16 -28.33 13.53
C PRO A 420 -14.73 -29.82 13.39
N SER A 421 -13.92 -30.18 12.40
CA SER A 421 -13.52 -31.58 12.22
C SER A 421 -11.99 -31.78 12.24
N GLU A 422 -11.53 -32.88 12.88
CA GLU A 422 -10.13 -33.24 13.04
C GLU A 422 -9.38 -33.64 11.76
N ARG A 423 -10.06 -33.68 10.61
CA ARG A 423 -9.51 -34.06 9.30
C ARG A 423 -9.73 -33.00 8.23
N ILE A 424 -9.22 -31.80 8.45
CA ILE A 424 -9.33 -30.76 7.44
C ILE A 424 -8.00 -30.66 6.72
N PRO A 425 -8.03 -30.79 5.38
CA PRO A 425 -6.86 -30.47 4.56
C PRO A 425 -6.52 -28.99 4.69
N ASP A 426 -5.24 -28.66 4.62
CA ASP A 426 -4.78 -27.27 4.62
C ASP A 426 -5.31 -26.49 3.39
N VAL A 427 -5.81 -27.21 2.39
CA VAL A 427 -6.36 -26.64 1.15
C VAL A 427 -7.76 -27.15 0.90
N LEU A 428 -8.69 -26.22 0.67
CA LEU A 428 -10.06 -26.48 0.24
C LEU A 428 -10.25 -25.98 -1.19
N ILE A 429 -11.18 -26.62 -1.93
CA ILE A 429 -11.68 -26.12 -3.21
C ILE A 429 -13.04 -25.47 -2.98
N TYR A 430 -13.12 -24.16 -3.13
CA TYR A 430 -14.38 -23.45 -3.17
C TYR A 430 -15.02 -23.58 -4.56
N PRO A 431 -16.34 -23.73 -4.71
CA PRO A 431 -16.99 -24.00 -6.01
C PRO A 431 -16.75 -22.97 -7.11
N GLY A 432 -16.19 -21.82 -6.78
CA GLY A 432 -15.87 -20.77 -7.74
C GLY A 432 -17.02 -19.81 -8.03
N LEU A 433 -16.68 -18.73 -8.73
CA LEU A 433 -17.60 -17.67 -9.14
C LEU A 433 -17.76 -17.72 -10.67
N THR A 434 -18.98 -17.76 -11.15
CA THR A 434 -19.27 -17.71 -12.59
C THR A 434 -19.18 -16.27 -13.10
N GLU A 435 -18.95 -16.10 -14.41
CA GLU A 435 -18.96 -14.79 -15.05
C GLU A 435 -20.30 -14.06 -14.84
N ARG A 436 -21.43 -14.80 -14.77
CA ARG A 436 -22.72 -14.23 -14.47
C ARG A 436 -22.75 -13.58 -13.08
N SER A 437 -22.25 -14.25 -12.05
CA SER A 437 -22.18 -13.70 -10.68
C SER A 437 -21.28 -12.47 -10.61
N LEU A 438 -20.15 -12.49 -11.34
CA LEU A 438 -19.20 -11.37 -11.41
C LEU A 438 -19.81 -10.17 -12.16
N SER A 439 -20.57 -10.40 -13.25
CA SER A 439 -21.29 -9.34 -13.98
C SER A 439 -22.33 -8.66 -13.08
N HIS A 440 -23.16 -9.44 -12.39
CA HIS A 440 -24.13 -8.91 -11.43
C HIS A 440 -23.43 -8.07 -10.35
N GLY A 441 -22.27 -8.53 -9.85
CA GLY A 441 -21.47 -7.77 -8.88
C GLY A 441 -20.95 -6.43 -9.44
N ARG A 442 -20.52 -6.38 -10.71
CA ARG A 442 -20.12 -5.13 -11.39
C ARG A 442 -21.28 -4.14 -11.54
N GLU A 443 -22.50 -4.65 -11.67
CA GLU A 443 -23.73 -3.86 -11.72
C GLU A 443 -24.23 -3.43 -10.30
N GLY A 444 -23.50 -3.77 -9.26
CA GLY A 444 -23.85 -3.45 -7.87
C GLY A 444 -24.82 -4.45 -7.22
N HIS A 445 -25.05 -5.61 -7.86
CA HIS A 445 -25.97 -6.62 -7.35
C HIS A 445 -25.22 -7.80 -6.71
N LEU A 446 -25.56 -8.12 -5.48
CA LEU A 446 -25.00 -9.24 -4.73
C LEU A 446 -25.91 -10.48 -4.92
N ASP A 447 -25.50 -11.42 -5.77
CA ASP A 447 -26.21 -12.69 -5.88
C ASP A 447 -25.77 -13.69 -4.79
N ALA A 448 -26.47 -14.83 -4.71
CA ALA A 448 -26.21 -15.83 -3.68
C ALA A 448 -24.78 -16.44 -3.75
N ALA A 449 -24.20 -16.55 -4.95
CA ALA A 449 -22.88 -17.15 -5.12
C ALA A 449 -21.78 -16.18 -4.65
N LEU A 450 -21.85 -14.91 -5.06
CA LEU A 450 -20.91 -13.87 -4.63
C LEU A 450 -21.08 -13.56 -3.14
N GLY A 451 -22.32 -13.48 -2.64
CA GLY A 451 -22.63 -13.31 -1.21
C GLY A 451 -22.06 -14.47 -0.37
N GLY A 452 -22.26 -15.71 -0.81
CA GLY A 452 -21.70 -16.88 -0.14
C GLY A 452 -20.17 -16.92 -0.12
N PHE A 453 -19.52 -16.46 -1.19
CA PHE A 453 -18.08 -16.29 -1.22
C PHE A 453 -17.57 -15.25 -0.20
N ILE A 454 -18.24 -14.10 -0.15
CA ILE A 454 -17.92 -13.03 0.80
C ILE A 454 -18.05 -13.54 2.23
N ASP A 455 -19.19 -14.15 2.58
CA ASP A 455 -19.43 -14.71 3.92
C ASP A 455 -18.43 -15.81 4.29
N PHE A 456 -18.00 -16.61 3.29
CA PHE A 456 -16.97 -17.62 3.50
C PHE A 456 -15.62 -16.97 3.84
N VAL A 457 -15.19 -15.98 3.08
CA VAL A 457 -13.92 -15.28 3.32
C VAL A 457 -13.94 -14.60 4.68
N GLU A 458 -14.97 -13.83 5.02
CA GLU A 458 -15.11 -13.11 6.30
C GLU A 458 -15.01 -14.02 7.50
N ARG A 459 -15.70 -15.16 7.48
CA ARG A 459 -15.64 -16.15 8.56
C ARG A 459 -14.23 -16.69 8.75
N HIS A 460 -13.47 -16.90 7.67
CA HIS A 460 -12.12 -17.44 7.75
C HIS A 460 -11.09 -16.41 8.18
N ILE A 461 -11.18 -15.16 7.73
CA ILE A 461 -10.21 -14.13 8.11
C ILE A 461 -10.55 -13.44 9.44
N GLY A 462 -11.82 -13.47 9.86
CA GLY A 462 -12.28 -12.86 11.11
C GLY A 462 -12.41 -11.33 11.04
N ALA A 463 -12.58 -10.76 9.84
CA ALA A 463 -12.86 -9.36 9.61
C ALA A 463 -13.88 -9.19 8.47
N ALA A 464 -14.65 -8.09 8.50
CA ALA A 464 -15.62 -7.80 7.46
C ALA A 464 -14.95 -7.32 6.18
N LEU A 465 -15.45 -7.76 5.01
CA LEU A 465 -15.10 -7.18 3.72
C LEU A 465 -15.86 -5.86 3.52
N ALA A 466 -15.12 -4.78 3.29
CA ALA A 466 -15.67 -3.47 2.95
C ALA A 466 -15.92 -3.33 1.45
N GLY A 467 -15.32 -4.19 0.64
CA GLY A 467 -15.53 -4.23 -0.80
C GLY A 467 -14.75 -5.33 -1.50
N VAL A 468 -15.21 -5.68 -2.69
CA VAL A 468 -14.56 -6.66 -3.58
C VAL A 468 -14.29 -6.04 -4.94
N GLY A 469 -13.07 -6.21 -5.43
CA GLY A 469 -12.63 -5.74 -6.75
C GLY A 469 -12.95 -6.77 -7.83
N LEU A 470 -13.80 -6.38 -8.78
CA LEU A 470 -14.32 -7.21 -9.87
C LEU A 470 -13.77 -6.79 -11.24
N GLY A 471 -12.64 -6.11 -11.26
CA GLY A 471 -11.92 -5.62 -12.45
C GLY A 471 -10.85 -4.59 -12.07
N PRO A 472 -10.04 -4.10 -13.02
CA PRO A 472 -8.94 -3.18 -12.76
C PRO A 472 -9.40 -1.75 -12.43
N GLU A 473 -10.53 -1.30 -12.98
CA GLU A 473 -11.01 0.06 -12.89
C GLU A 473 -11.62 0.38 -11.51
N ARG A 474 -11.67 1.66 -11.14
CA ARG A 474 -12.34 2.14 -9.93
C ARG A 474 -13.83 1.75 -9.89
N ALA A 475 -14.51 1.89 -11.00
CA ALA A 475 -15.93 1.54 -11.13
C ALA A 475 -16.22 0.04 -10.94
N SER A 476 -15.22 -0.83 -11.09
CA SER A 476 -15.33 -2.27 -10.87
C SER A 476 -15.23 -2.68 -9.40
N MET A 477 -15.26 -1.74 -8.44
CA MET A 477 -15.29 -2.01 -7.02
C MET A 477 -16.73 -2.12 -6.54
N LEU A 478 -17.14 -3.32 -6.12
CA LEU A 478 -18.39 -3.50 -5.37
C LEU A 478 -18.13 -3.14 -3.91
N LEU A 479 -18.69 -2.02 -3.47
CA LEU A 479 -18.66 -1.59 -2.06
C LEU A 479 -19.72 -2.33 -1.27
N LEU A 480 -19.36 -2.82 -0.08
CA LEU A 480 -20.25 -3.56 0.80
C LEU A 480 -20.59 -2.66 1.99
N ASP A 481 -21.84 -2.24 2.08
CA ASP A 481 -22.33 -1.43 3.20
C ASP A 481 -22.20 -2.20 4.50
N GLY A 482 -21.42 -1.67 5.43
CA GLY A 482 -21.00 -2.37 6.64
C GLY A 482 -22.08 -2.68 7.68
N ASP A 483 -23.30 -2.13 7.55
CA ASP A 483 -24.35 -2.20 8.59
C ASP A 483 -25.67 -2.83 8.11
N LYS A 484 -25.78 -3.30 6.88
CA LYS A 484 -26.98 -4.04 6.44
C LYS A 484 -26.85 -5.52 6.76
N PRO A 485 -27.86 -6.15 7.39
CA PRO A 485 -27.87 -7.59 7.56
C PRO A 485 -27.86 -8.25 6.17
N ARG A 486 -26.84 -9.05 5.92
CA ARG A 486 -26.74 -9.83 4.68
C ARG A 486 -27.75 -10.95 4.73
N VAL A 487 -28.45 -11.18 3.61
CA VAL A 487 -29.34 -12.33 3.48
C VAL A 487 -28.49 -13.59 3.67
N PRO A 488 -28.88 -14.53 4.55
CA PRO A 488 -28.13 -15.78 4.72
C PRO A 488 -28.00 -16.48 3.38
N SER A 489 -26.77 -16.64 2.88
CA SER A 489 -26.51 -17.40 1.66
C SER A 489 -26.75 -18.88 1.93
N CYS A 490 -27.28 -19.62 0.94
CA CYS A 490 -27.28 -21.07 0.94
C CYS A 490 -25.83 -21.54 1.21
N ALA A 491 -25.67 -22.37 2.22
CA ALA A 491 -24.34 -22.87 2.62
C ALA A 491 -23.71 -23.64 1.45
N VAL A 492 -22.77 -23.00 0.77
CA VAL A 492 -21.95 -23.65 -0.23
C VAL A 492 -20.94 -24.53 0.52
N VAL A 493 -20.91 -25.82 0.22
CA VAL A 493 -20.01 -26.79 0.86
C VAL A 493 -18.74 -26.90 0.02
N PRO A 494 -17.60 -26.40 0.51
CA PRO A 494 -16.30 -26.61 -0.14
C PRO A 494 -15.91 -28.11 -0.07
N ARG A 495 -15.16 -28.56 -1.06
CA ARG A 495 -14.62 -29.94 -1.06
C ARG A 495 -13.14 -29.94 -0.68
N ALA A 496 -12.72 -31.01 -0.01
CA ALA A 496 -11.32 -31.23 0.34
C ALA A 496 -10.49 -31.62 -0.89
N VAL A 497 -9.22 -31.20 -0.93
CA VAL A 497 -8.25 -31.72 -1.89
C VAL A 497 -7.73 -33.06 -1.37
N THR A 498 -8.09 -34.17 -2.00
CA THR A 498 -7.45 -35.46 -1.76
C THR A 498 -6.19 -35.52 -2.62
N HIS A 499 -5.03 -35.44 -2.00
CA HIS A 499 -3.79 -35.80 -2.68
C HIS A 499 -3.78 -37.31 -2.92
N GLY A 500 -3.93 -37.71 -4.21
CA GLY A 500 -3.68 -39.06 -4.67
C GLY A 500 -2.20 -39.30 -4.87
#